data_3839c29bd5ef524f6078276baadbadb9
#
_entry.id   3839c29bd5ef524f6078276baadbadb9
#
_cell.length_a   1.000
_cell.length_b   1.000
_cell.length_c   1.000
_cell.angle_alpha   90.00
_cell.angle_beta   90.00
_cell.angle_gamma   90.00
#
_symmetry.space_group_name_H-M   'P 1'
#
loop_
_entity.id
_entity.type
_entity.pdbx_description
1 polymer ?
#
loop_
_entity_poly.entity_id
_entity_poly.type
_entity_poly.pdbx_seq_one_letter_code
_entity_poly.pdbx_strand_id
1 'polypeptide(L)'
;VGKSTEEIDFALKNNIGCINVESSSELDRIIRRAKILSRKARVSIRVNPDVDADTHPYISTGLKESKFGVPISQSLSLFQAASQSEHVSLEGIDCHIGSQISSVTPLAQAIKSICTTIDELSKKNISINHVNVGGGLGIRYKDEAALSFREYGQMLKDLLGSRNLQIFTEPGRSIVAESGLLLCRVEFLKKALATGAPSFAIVDAGMNDLIRPSLYGAWHQVMPVEEHTN
;
A
#
# COMPACT_ATOMS: atom_id res chain seq x y z
N VAL A 1 0.16 10.20 1.90
CA VAL A 1 -0.91 11.19 2.12
C VAL A 1 -0.50 12.15 3.22
N GLY A 2 -0.73 13.47 3.03
CA GLY A 2 -0.57 14.47 4.08
C GLY A 2 0.87 14.84 4.41
N LYS A 3 1.78 14.85 3.43
CA LYS A 3 3.16 15.28 3.65
C LYS A 3 3.21 16.74 4.09
N SER A 4 3.87 17.01 5.22
CA SER A 4 4.07 18.36 5.71
C SER A 4 5.10 19.13 4.87
N THR A 5 5.19 20.44 5.07
CA THR A 5 6.21 21.25 4.39
C THR A 5 7.61 20.83 4.81
N GLU A 6 7.79 20.54 6.11
CA GLU A 6 9.06 20.11 6.69
C GLU A 6 9.53 18.76 6.13
N GLU A 7 8.58 17.80 5.96
CA GLU A 7 8.87 16.51 5.36
C GLU A 7 9.27 16.63 3.89
N ILE A 8 8.56 17.47 3.12
CA ILE A 8 8.92 17.77 1.73
C ILE A 8 10.30 18.39 1.65
N ASP A 9 10.59 19.38 2.50
CA ASP A 9 11.90 20.04 2.54
C ASP A 9 13.02 19.05 2.90
N PHE A 10 12.76 18.18 3.87
CA PHE A 10 13.72 17.15 4.27
C PHE A 10 13.99 16.18 3.10
N ALA A 11 12.94 15.74 2.43
CA ALA A 11 13.05 14.89 1.25
C ALA A 11 13.87 15.54 0.13
N LEU A 12 13.59 16.80 -0.19
CA LEU A 12 14.30 17.56 -1.23
C LEU A 12 15.77 17.79 -0.88
N LYS A 13 16.07 18.13 0.38
CA LYS A 13 17.44 18.34 0.86
C LYS A 13 18.27 17.07 0.81
N ASN A 14 17.65 15.92 1.11
CA ASN A 14 18.30 14.61 1.10
C ASN A 14 18.25 13.91 -0.28
N ASN A 15 17.72 14.60 -1.32
CA ASN A 15 17.70 14.11 -2.69
C ASN A 15 17.12 12.69 -2.81
N ILE A 16 15.96 12.44 -2.19
CA ILE A 16 15.31 11.12 -2.23
C ILE A 16 14.96 10.73 -3.66
N GLY A 17 14.78 9.42 -3.89
CA GLY A 17 14.55 8.85 -5.21
C GLY A 17 13.29 9.39 -5.89
N CYS A 18 12.17 9.49 -5.14
CA CYS A 18 10.89 9.99 -5.66
C CYS A 18 9.94 10.37 -4.52
N ILE A 19 9.04 11.32 -4.79
CA ILE A 19 7.89 11.67 -3.93
C ILE A 19 6.62 11.26 -4.65
N ASN A 20 5.83 10.35 -4.07
CA ASN A 20 4.52 9.99 -4.60
C ASN A 20 3.50 11.08 -4.26
N VAL A 21 2.96 11.74 -5.27
CA VAL A 21 2.03 12.86 -5.17
C VAL A 21 0.60 12.35 -5.19
N GLU A 22 -0.22 12.80 -4.25
CA GLU A 22 -1.59 12.31 -4.07
C GLU A 22 -2.68 13.37 -4.32
N SER A 23 -2.29 14.61 -4.69
CA SER A 23 -3.24 15.67 -5.05
C SER A 23 -2.56 16.81 -5.83
N SER A 24 -3.36 17.63 -6.53
CA SER A 24 -2.85 18.85 -7.20
C SER A 24 -2.27 19.85 -6.21
N SER A 25 -2.92 20.05 -5.08
CA SER A 25 -2.43 20.98 -4.03
C SER A 25 -1.11 20.51 -3.40
N GLU A 26 -0.87 19.19 -3.34
CA GLU A 26 0.41 18.65 -2.91
C GLU A 26 1.50 18.90 -3.98
N LEU A 27 1.19 18.68 -5.26
CA LEU A 27 2.11 18.99 -6.35
C LEU A 27 2.50 20.48 -6.33
N ASP A 28 1.53 21.37 -6.18
CA ASP A 28 1.78 22.82 -6.09
C ASP A 28 2.68 23.19 -4.90
N ARG A 29 2.50 22.53 -3.78
CA ARG A 29 3.38 22.69 -2.61
C ARG A 29 4.79 22.22 -2.92
N ILE A 30 4.94 21.04 -3.51
CA ILE A 30 6.25 20.48 -3.89
C ILE A 30 6.97 21.41 -4.87
N ILE A 31 6.28 21.92 -5.90
CA ILE A 31 6.84 22.87 -6.86
C ILE A 31 7.36 24.13 -6.15
N ARG A 32 6.54 24.74 -5.28
CA ARG A 32 6.94 25.94 -4.51
C ARG A 32 8.16 25.67 -3.63
N ARG A 33 8.18 24.53 -2.93
CA ARG A 33 9.31 24.18 -2.04
C ARG A 33 10.58 23.88 -2.84
N ALA A 34 10.47 23.15 -3.93
CA ALA A 34 11.58 22.87 -4.83
C ALA A 34 12.20 24.18 -5.37
N LYS A 35 11.36 25.14 -5.79
CA LYS A 35 11.80 26.47 -6.22
C LYS A 35 12.56 27.21 -5.12
N ILE A 36 11.97 27.32 -3.91
CA ILE A 36 12.57 28.02 -2.75
C ILE A 36 13.93 27.41 -2.38
N LEU A 37 14.05 26.09 -2.43
CA LEU A 37 15.28 25.37 -2.07
C LEU A 37 16.28 25.27 -3.23
N SER A 38 15.96 25.81 -4.41
CA SER A 38 16.76 25.68 -5.64
C SER A 38 17.09 24.20 -5.93
N ARG A 39 16.08 23.33 -5.80
CA ARG A 39 16.14 21.90 -6.07
C ARG A 39 15.15 21.53 -7.16
N LYS A 40 15.35 20.35 -7.77
CA LYS A 40 14.38 19.73 -8.67
C LYS A 40 13.77 18.52 -7.98
N ALA A 41 12.45 18.54 -7.76
CA ALA A 41 11.73 17.45 -7.11
C ALA A 41 11.51 16.30 -8.10
N ARG A 42 11.89 15.10 -7.74
CA ARG A 42 11.53 13.87 -8.48
C ARG A 42 10.17 13.40 -7.96
N VAL A 43 9.19 13.27 -8.84
CA VAL A 43 7.81 12.93 -8.44
C VAL A 43 7.23 11.79 -9.26
N SER A 44 6.39 11.01 -8.62
CA SER A 44 5.47 10.06 -9.23
C SER A 44 4.04 10.46 -8.86
N ILE A 45 3.09 10.27 -9.74
CA ILE A 45 1.68 10.56 -9.45
C ILE A 45 0.99 9.28 -9.01
N ARG A 46 0.46 9.29 -7.78
CA ARG A 46 -0.35 8.18 -7.31
C ARG A 46 -1.77 8.32 -7.80
N VAL A 47 -2.19 7.35 -8.59
CA VAL A 47 -3.54 7.27 -9.15
C VAL A 47 -4.38 6.26 -8.40
N ASN A 48 -5.67 6.54 -8.29
CA ASN A 48 -6.68 5.60 -7.83
C ASN A 48 -7.37 5.00 -9.06
N PRO A 49 -7.18 3.71 -9.36
CA PRO A 49 -7.70 3.08 -10.55
C PRO A 49 -9.18 2.71 -10.47
N ASP A 50 -9.86 2.98 -9.35
CA ASP A 50 -11.27 2.64 -9.08
C ASP A 50 -11.55 1.14 -9.23
N VAL A 51 -10.70 0.32 -8.62
CA VAL A 51 -10.80 -1.14 -8.61
C VAL A 51 -11.12 -1.62 -7.21
N ASP A 52 -12.18 -2.43 -7.10
CA ASP A 52 -12.49 -3.13 -5.85
C ASP A 52 -11.54 -4.31 -5.66
N ALA A 53 -10.78 -4.27 -4.57
CA ALA A 53 -9.84 -5.33 -4.22
C ALA A 53 -10.50 -6.49 -3.45
N ASP A 54 -11.83 -6.44 -3.24
CA ASP A 54 -12.60 -7.42 -2.45
C ASP A 54 -11.95 -7.71 -1.09
N THR A 55 -11.57 -6.62 -0.41
CA THR A 55 -10.90 -6.67 0.90
C THR A 55 -11.75 -5.99 1.96
N HIS A 56 -11.35 -6.13 3.24
CA HIS A 56 -12.07 -5.48 4.34
C HIS A 56 -12.21 -3.96 4.09
N PRO A 57 -13.41 -3.36 4.29
CA PRO A 57 -13.69 -1.95 3.95
C PRO A 57 -12.66 -0.95 4.49
N TYR A 58 -12.10 -1.20 5.68
CA TYR A 58 -11.10 -0.30 6.29
C TYR A 58 -9.69 -0.40 5.70
N ILE A 59 -9.42 -1.39 4.83
CA ILE A 59 -8.10 -1.58 4.19
C ILE A 59 -8.16 -1.51 2.66
N SER A 60 -9.35 -1.32 2.08
CA SER A 60 -9.52 -1.04 0.65
C SER A 60 -9.13 0.42 0.36
N THR A 61 -8.26 0.63 -0.62
CA THR A 61 -7.76 1.96 -1.02
C THR A 61 -7.93 2.25 -2.50
N GLY A 62 -8.46 1.29 -3.26
CA GLY A 62 -8.64 1.36 -4.70
C GLY A 62 -9.99 1.89 -5.17
N LEU A 63 -10.94 2.13 -4.25
CA LEU A 63 -12.28 2.60 -4.58
C LEU A 63 -12.32 4.12 -4.81
N LYS A 64 -13.27 4.58 -5.62
CA LYS A 64 -13.45 5.97 -6.03
C LYS A 64 -13.56 6.97 -4.86
N GLU A 65 -14.14 6.55 -3.75
CA GLU A 65 -14.31 7.38 -2.55
C GLU A 65 -13.10 7.36 -1.61
N SER A 66 -12.02 6.65 -1.99
CA SER A 66 -10.81 6.59 -1.17
C SER A 66 -10.09 7.94 -1.16
N LYS A 67 -9.60 8.32 0.03
CA LYS A 67 -8.79 9.54 0.20
C LYS A 67 -7.40 9.46 -0.45
N PHE A 68 -6.99 8.28 -0.92
CA PHE A 68 -5.65 8.04 -1.44
C PHE A 68 -5.60 8.20 -2.94
N GLY A 69 -4.55 8.89 -3.40
CA GLY A 69 -4.29 9.10 -4.82
C GLY A 69 -5.27 10.04 -5.50
N VAL A 70 -5.01 10.29 -6.77
CA VAL A 70 -5.86 11.10 -7.66
C VAL A 70 -6.76 10.15 -8.46
N PRO A 71 -8.06 10.43 -8.62
CA PRO A 71 -8.90 9.64 -9.52
C PRO A 71 -8.26 9.52 -10.90
N ILE A 72 -8.17 8.31 -11.44
CA ILE A 72 -7.48 8.07 -12.71
C ILE A 72 -8.03 8.93 -13.87
N SER A 73 -9.34 9.19 -13.86
CA SER A 73 -10.01 10.07 -14.82
C SER A 73 -9.55 11.53 -14.77
N GLN A 74 -8.95 11.96 -13.66
CA GLN A 74 -8.44 13.33 -13.46
C GLN A 74 -6.91 13.40 -13.49
N SER A 75 -6.24 12.27 -13.58
CA SER A 75 -4.78 12.21 -13.44
C SER A 75 -4.01 12.86 -14.57
N LEU A 76 -4.51 12.80 -15.80
CA LEU A 76 -3.82 13.33 -16.98
C LEU A 76 -3.46 14.83 -16.87
N SER A 77 -4.34 15.64 -16.32
CA SER A 77 -4.06 17.07 -16.10
C SER A 77 -2.91 17.28 -15.11
N LEU A 78 -2.84 16.44 -14.09
CA LEU A 78 -1.78 16.51 -13.09
C LEU A 78 -0.43 16.04 -13.65
N PHE A 79 -0.41 14.99 -14.48
CA PHE A 79 0.78 14.58 -15.23
C PHE A 79 1.27 15.69 -16.16
N GLN A 80 0.36 16.36 -16.87
CA GLN A 80 0.72 17.49 -17.72
C GLN A 80 1.32 18.66 -16.92
N ALA A 81 0.70 19.03 -15.79
CA ALA A 81 1.23 20.09 -14.92
C ALA A 81 2.62 19.75 -14.37
N ALA A 82 2.82 18.49 -13.94
CA ALA A 82 4.13 18.03 -13.46
C ALA A 82 5.18 18.05 -14.58
N SER A 83 4.86 17.60 -15.78
CA SER A 83 5.79 17.54 -16.91
C SER A 83 6.20 18.92 -17.44
N GLN A 84 5.37 19.94 -17.26
CA GLN A 84 5.63 21.31 -17.70
C GLN A 84 6.42 22.14 -16.68
N SER A 85 6.58 21.65 -15.45
CA SER A 85 7.28 22.39 -14.40
C SER A 85 8.79 22.21 -14.49
N GLU A 86 9.54 23.29 -14.56
CA GLU A 86 11.00 23.28 -14.51
C GLU A 86 11.58 22.82 -13.17
N HIS A 87 10.77 22.91 -12.09
CA HIS A 87 11.15 22.54 -10.72
C HIS A 87 10.83 21.09 -10.37
N VAL A 88 10.23 20.33 -11.29
CA VAL A 88 9.83 18.94 -11.11
C VAL A 88 10.43 18.06 -12.20
N SER A 89 10.82 16.84 -11.84
CA SER A 89 11.10 15.75 -12.75
C SER A 89 10.00 14.70 -12.57
N LEU A 90 9.17 14.54 -13.56
CA LEU A 90 8.14 13.50 -13.55
C LEU A 90 8.82 12.15 -13.82
N GLU A 91 8.79 11.26 -12.83
CA GLU A 91 9.49 9.98 -12.88
C GLU A 91 8.57 8.79 -13.13
N GLY A 92 7.33 8.84 -12.63
CA GLY A 92 6.51 7.64 -12.68
C GLY A 92 5.03 7.82 -12.37
N ILE A 93 4.37 6.67 -12.37
CA ILE A 93 2.99 6.46 -11.93
C ILE A 93 2.98 5.44 -10.80
N ASP A 94 2.15 5.67 -9.81
CA ASP A 94 1.99 4.83 -8.62
C ASP A 94 0.53 4.44 -8.39
N CYS A 95 0.28 3.26 -7.87
CA CYS A 95 -1.03 2.88 -7.31
C CYS A 95 -0.90 1.93 -6.13
N HIS A 96 -1.93 1.91 -5.29
CA HIS A 96 -2.08 0.91 -4.24
C HIS A 96 -3.57 0.71 -3.97
N ILE A 97 -4.10 -0.49 -4.22
CA ILE A 97 -5.54 -0.74 -4.22
C ILE A 97 -6.08 -1.34 -2.93
N GLY A 98 -5.22 -1.77 -2.03
CA GLY A 98 -5.64 -2.35 -0.75
C GLY A 98 -4.59 -3.24 -0.11
N SER A 99 -4.98 -3.90 0.96
CA SER A 99 -4.15 -4.83 1.71
C SER A 99 -4.89 -6.15 1.92
N GLN A 100 -4.15 -7.25 2.10
CA GLN A 100 -4.67 -8.60 2.24
C GLN A 100 -5.41 -9.09 0.97
N ILE A 101 -4.84 -8.81 -0.18
CA ILE A 101 -5.37 -9.24 -1.48
C ILE A 101 -4.97 -10.69 -1.71
N SER A 102 -5.95 -11.55 -1.92
CA SER A 102 -5.78 -13.01 -2.07
C SER A 102 -5.82 -13.49 -3.52
N SER A 103 -6.11 -12.60 -4.48
CA SER A 103 -6.25 -12.93 -5.90
C SER A 103 -5.48 -11.95 -6.79
N VAL A 104 -4.91 -12.43 -7.89
CA VAL A 104 -4.26 -11.59 -8.90
C VAL A 104 -5.23 -10.74 -9.70
N THR A 105 -6.51 -11.10 -9.74
CA THR A 105 -7.50 -10.47 -10.63
C THR A 105 -7.65 -8.96 -10.40
N PRO A 106 -7.90 -8.45 -9.17
CA PRO A 106 -8.01 -7.00 -8.96
C PRO A 106 -6.68 -6.27 -9.20
N LEU A 107 -5.55 -6.91 -8.88
CA LEU A 107 -4.22 -6.35 -9.18
C LEU A 107 -4.02 -6.20 -10.68
N ALA A 108 -4.38 -7.22 -11.47
CA ALA A 108 -4.28 -7.18 -12.93
C ALA A 108 -5.20 -6.10 -13.54
N GLN A 109 -6.41 -5.92 -13.01
CA GLN A 109 -7.32 -4.86 -13.45
C GLN A 109 -6.74 -3.47 -13.19
N ALA A 110 -6.20 -3.23 -12.00
CA ALA A 110 -5.55 -1.97 -11.66
C ALA A 110 -4.36 -1.67 -12.58
N ILE A 111 -3.50 -2.67 -12.83
CA ILE A 111 -2.34 -2.51 -13.71
C ILE A 111 -2.78 -2.25 -15.16
N LYS A 112 -3.83 -2.89 -15.66
CA LYS A 112 -4.38 -2.59 -17.00
C LYS A 112 -4.85 -1.14 -17.11
N SER A 113 -5.52 -0.61 -16.08
CA SER A 113 -5.93 0.80 -16.04
C SER A 113 -4.73 1.74 -16.07
N ILE A 114 -3.67 1.41 -15.30
CA ILE A 114 -2.39 2.14 -15.34
C ILE A 114 -1.75 2.07 -16.72
N CYS A 115 -1.71 0.90 -17.37
CA CYS A 115 -1.18 0.75 -18.72
C CYS A 115 -1.90 1.65 -19.72
N THR A 116 -3.23 1.75 -19.64
CA THR A 116 -4.02 2.68 -20.46
C THR A 116 -3.59 4.14 -20.23
N THR A 117 -3.41 4.54 -18.98
CA THR A 117 -2.92 5.89 -18.65
C THR A 117 -1.52 6.14 -19.19
N ILE A 118 -0.61 5.18 -19.10
CA ILE A 118 0.75 5.28 -19.66
C ILE A 118 0.70 5.48 -21.17
N ASP A 119 -0.20 4.75 -21.88
CA ASP A 119 -0.36 4.89 -23.31
C ASP A 119 -0.93 6.26 -23.71
N GLU A 120 -1.83 6.82 -22.90
CA GLU A 120 -2.33 8.18 -23.08
C GLU A 120 -1.27 9.26 -22.82
N LEU A 121 -0.41 9.07 -21.81
CA LEU A 121 0.74 9.94 -21.57
C LEU A 121 1.70 9.93 -22.75
N SER A 122 2.01 8.77 -23.29
CA SER A 122 2.89 8.60 -24.45
C SER A 122 2.34 9.33 -25.68
N LYS A 123 1.02 9.29 -25.95
CA LYS A 123 0.36 10.05 -27.02
C LYS A 123 0.50 11.57 -26.86
N LYS A 124 0.74 12.04 -25.64
CA LYS A 124 0.96 13.46 -25.31
C LYS A 124 2.46 13.82 -25.21
N ASN A 125 3.36 12.92 -25.60
CA ASN A 125 4.81 13.06 -25.46
C ASN A 125 5.27 13.23 -24.01
N ILE A 126 4.55 12.68 -23.05
CA ILE A 126 4.92 12.62 -21.64
C ILE A 126 5.49 11.25 -21.38
N SER A 127 6.77 11.17 -21.04
CA SER A 127 7.47 9.93 -20.68
C SER A 127 7.59 9.80 -19.17
N ILE A 128 7.57 8.56 -18.70
CA ILE A 128 7.86 8.17 -17.32
C ILE A 128 8.90 7.04 -17.32
N ASN A 129 9.62 6.90 -16.22
CA ASN A 129 10.73 5.95 -16.08
C ASN A 129 10.32 4.70 -15.29
N HIS A 130 9.30 4.81 -14.43
CA HIS A 130 8.88 3.71 -13.59
C HIS A 130 7.36 3.63 -13.39
N VAL A 131 6.93 2.45 -13.00
CA VAL A 131 5.61 2.17 -12.46
C VAL A 131 5.75 1.54 -11.08
N ASN A 132 5.09 2.10 -10.08
CA ASN A 132 4.94 1.48 -8.77
C ASN A 132 3.54 0.86 -8.69
N VAL A 133 3.48 -0.45 -8.57
CA VAL A 133 2.23 -1.21 -8.53
C VAL A 133 1.71 -1.42 -7.11
N GLY A 134 2.34 -0.75 -6.13
CA GLY A 134 1.99 -0.84 -4.72
C GLY A 134 2.31 -2.20 -4.11
N GLY A 135 1.60 -2.49 -3.05
CA GLY A 135 1.70 -3.75 -2.32
C GLY A 135 0.35 -4.44 -2.17
N GLY A 136 0.09 -4.89 -0.96
CA GLY A 136 -1.21 -5.47 -0.62
C GLY A 136 -1.29 -6.98 -0.72
N LEU A 137 -0.20 -7.65 -1.11
CA LEU A 137 -0.18 -9.12 -1.17
C LEU A 137 -0.57 -9.71 0.17
N GLY A 138 -1.63 -10.53 0.16
CA GLY A 138 -2.16 -11.20 1.35
C GLY A 138 -1.26 -12.32 1.84
N ILE A 139 -1.39 -12.59 3.13
CA ILE A 139 -0.76 -13.74 3.79
C ILE A 139 -1.84 -14.68 4.32
N ARG A 140 -1.45 -15.89 4.62
CA ARG A 140 -2.31 -16.86 5.31
C ARG A 140 -2.24 -16.62 6.81
N TYR A 141 -3.39 -16.39 7.44
CA TYR A 141 -3.51 -16.34 8.89
C TYR A 141 -3.99 -17.67 9.47
N LYS A 142 -4.92 -18.33 8.81
CA LYS A 142 -5.49 -19.60 9.26
C LYS A 142 -5.58 -20.62 8.11
N ASP A 143 -6.65 -20.59 7.35
CA ASP A 143 -6.96 -21.56 6.31
C ASP A 143 -7.06 -20.93 4.91
N GLU A 144 -7.01 -19.60 4.83
CA GLU A 144 -7.09 -18.88 3.56
C GLU A 144 -5.86 -19.09 2.68
N ALA A 145 -6.08 -19.14 1.36
CA ALA A 145 -4.99 -19.20 0.40
C ALA A 145 -4.25 -17.84 0.34
N ALA A 146 -2.94 -17.86 0.49
CA ALA A 146 -2.11 -16.70 0.20
C ALA A 146 -1.84 -16.62 -1.31
N LEU A 147 -1.74 -15.38 -1.80
CA LEU A 147 -1.36 -15.14 -3.18
C LEU A 147 0.09 -15.59 -3.43
N SER A 148 0.29 -16.39 -4.46
CA SER A 148 1.62 -16.86 -4.85
C SER A 148 2.46 -15.72 -5.43
N PHE A 149 3.68 -15.51 -4.91
CA PHE A 149 4.65 -14.58 -5.49
C PHE A 149 4.99 -14.90 -6.95
N ARG A 150 4.95 -16.19 -7.32
CA ARG A 150 5.18 -16.63 -8.70
C ARG A 150 4.06 -16.16 -9.63
N GLU A 151 2.81 -16.35 -9.22
CA GLU A 151 1.65 -15.89 -10.00
C GLU A 151 1.63 -14.37 -10.12
N TYR A 152 1.92 -13.66 -9.03
CA TYR A 152 2.03 -12.21 -9.03
C TYR A 152 3.15 -11.74 -9.98
N GLY A 153 4.33 -12.31 -9.88
CA GLY A 153 5.46 -11.98 -10.76
C GLY A 153 5.18 -12.28 -12.24
N GLN A 154 4.49 -13.40 -12.53
CA GLN A 154 4.11 -13.73 -13.89
C GLN A 154 3.10 -12.73 -14.44
N MET A 155 2.08 -12.36 -13.67
CA MET A 155 1.09 -11.34 -14.04
C MET A 155 1.77 -9.98 -14.34
N LEU A 156 2.73 -9.55 -13.51
CA LEU A 156 3.51 -8.32 -13.76
C LEU A 156 4.30 -8.41 -15.06
N LYS A 157 4.96 -9.53 -15.30
CA LYS A 157 5.72 -9.77 -16.53
C LYS A 157 4.82 -9.72 -17.77
N ASP A 158 3.65 -10.34 -17.70
CA ASP A 158 2.71 -10.39 -18.83
C ASP A 158 2.12 -9.01 -19.17
N LEU A 159 1.86 -8.17 -18.17
CA LEU A 159 1.24 -6.86 -18.35
C LEU A 159 2.23 -5.72 -18.59
N LEU A 160 3.42 -5.80 -18.02
CA LEU A 160 4.40 -4.70 -18.02
C LEU A 160 5.73 -5.06 -18.69
N GLY A 161 6.03 -6.34 -18.90
CA GLY A 161 7.35 -6.80 -19.32
C GLY A 161 7.79 -6.32 -20.71
N SER A 162 6.85 -5.94 -21.60
CA SER A 162 7.18 -5.36 -22.90
C SER A 162 7.44 -3.85 -22.86
N ARG A 163 7.20 -3.21 -21.71
CA ARG A 163 7.39 -1.76 -21.50
C ARG A 163 8.79 -1.52 -20.94
N ASN A 164 9.48 -0.53 -21.45
CA ASN A 164 10.79 -0.14 -20.92
C ASN A 164 10.64 0.72 -19.66
N LEU A 165 10.10 0.12 -18.59
CA LEU A 165 9.83 0.76 -17.30
C LEU A 165 10.44 -0.03 -16.17
N GLN A 166 10.98 0.67 -15.18
CA GLN A 166 11.33 0.06 -13.91
C GLN A 166 10.04 -0.23 -13.11
N ILE A 167 9.93 -1.43 -12.55
CA ILE A 167 8.77 -1.84 -11.77
C ILE A 167 9.13 -1.82 -10.29
N PHE A 168 8.39 -1.07 -9.50
CA PHE A 168 8.46 -1.08 -8.03
C PHE A 168 7.27 -1.81 -7.44
N THR A 169 7.52 -2.54 -6.35
CA THR A 169 6.50 -3.21 -5.54
C THR A 169 6.71 -2.92 -4.06
N GLU A 170 5.62 -2.89 -3.28
CA GLU A 170 5.63 -2.56 -1.85
C GLU A 170 4.97 -3.66 -0.99
N PRO A 171 5.45 -4.92 -1.02
CA PRO A 171 4.78 -6.07 -0.39
C PRO A 171 5.03 -6.13 1.13
N GLY A 172 4.68 -5.09 1.88
CA GLY A 172 5.01 -4.93 3.30
C GLY A 172 4.60 -6.11 4.18
N ARG A 173 3.30 -6.43 4.23
CA ARG A 173 2.77 -7.51 5.08
C ARG A 173 3.41 -8.86 4.77
N SER A 174 3.50 -9.22 3.51
CA SER A 174 4.04 -10.51 3.07
C SER A 174 5.55 -10.67 3.33
N ILE A 175 6.26 -9.57 3.64
CA ILE A 175 7.67 -9.62 4.04
C ILE A 175 7.82 -9.83 5.56
N VAL A 176 7.00 -9.12 6.37
CA VAL A 176 7.28 -9.01 7.81
C VAL A 176 6.28 -9.76 8.70
N ALA A 177 5.20 -10.29 8.16
CA ALA A 177 4.10 -10.82 8.97
C ALA A 177 4.48 -12.01 9.85
N GLU A 178 5.41 -12.84 9.41
CA GLU A 178 5.89 -14.01 10.15
C GLU A 178 7.16 -13.72 10.96
N SER A 179 7.61 -12.46 11.01
CA SER A 179 8.88 -12.09 11.65
C SER A 179 8.74 -11.66 13.11
N GLY A 180 7.52 -11.62 13.65
CA GLY A 180 7.25 -11.13 15.00
C GLY A 180 6.36 -12.04 15.83
N LEU A 181 6.57 -12.02 17.14
CA LEU A 181 5.77 -12.71 18.15
C LEU A 181 5.32 -11.69 19.20
N LEU A 182 4.10 -11.83 19.71
CA LEU A 182 3.65 -11.17 20.91
C LEU A 182 3.72 -12.16 22.08
N LEU A 183 4.67 -11.95 23.00
CA LEU A 183 4.80 -12.75 24.20
C LEU A 183 3.88 -12.19 25.28
N CYS A 184 3.02 -13.03 25.83
CA CYS A 184 2.08 -12.69 26.90
C CYS A 184 2.20 -13.67 28.06
N ARG A 185 1.87 -13.19 29.27
CA ARG A 185 1.73 -14.02 30.44
C ARG A 185 0.26 -14.11 30.84
N VAL A 186 -0.16 -15.31 31.22
CA VAL A 186 -1.48 -15.51 31.84
C VAL A 186 -1.43 -15.05 33.30
N GLU A 187 -2.16 -13.96 33.58
CA GLU A 187 -2.26 -13.44 34.94
C GLU A 187 -3.36 -14.14 35.74
N PHE A 188 -4.50 -14.44 35.09
CA PHE A 188 -5.64 -15.09 35.76
C PHE A 188 -6.37 -16.06 34.84
N LEU A 189 -6.88 -17.14 35.42
CA LEU A 189 -7.84 -18.05 34.78
C LEU A 189 -9.23 -17.85 35.38
N LYS A 190 -10.20 -17.47 34.54
CA LYS A 190 -11.63 -17.42 34.90
C LYS A 190 -12.30 -18.67 34.36
N LYS A 191 -12.61 -19.62 35.26
CA LYS A 191 -13.35 -20.82 34.88
C LYS A 191 -14.83 -20.51 34.65
N ALA A 192 -15.43 -21.19 33.68
CA ALA A 192 -16.88 -21.15 33.46
C ALA A 192 -17.64 -21.61 34.72
N LEU A 193 -18.72 -20.91 35.05
CA LEU A 193 -19.60 -21.27 36.17
C LEU A 193 -20.74 -22.22 35.77
N ALA A 194 -21.01 -22.34 34.47
CA ALA A 194 -22.04 -23.19 33.93
C ALA A 194 -21.53 -24.03 32.75
N THR A 195 -22.14 -25.19 32.54
CA THR A 195 -21.84 -26.05 31.40
C THR A 195 -22.09 -25.31 30.08
N GLY A 196 -21.10 -25.29 29.19
CA GLY A 196 -21.18 -24.61 27.90
C GLY A 196 -20.83 -23.13 27.91
N ALA A 197 -20.60 -22.52 29.07
CA ALA A 197 -20.05 -21.16 29.13
C ALA A 197 -18.54 -21.15 28.87
N PRO A 198 -17.99 -20.10 28.25
CA PRO A 198 -16.55 -20.01 27.99
C PRO A 198 -15.74 -19.76 29.28
N SER A 199 -14.57 -20.37 29.36
CA SER A 199 -13.54 -19.98 30.31
C SER A 199 -12.60 -18.96 29.67
N PHE A 200 -11.95 -18.14 30.48
CA PHE A 200 -11.06 -17.09 29.98
C PHE A 200 -9.67 -17.19 30.59
N ALA A 201 -8.66 -17.02 29.78
CA ALA A 201 -7.31 -16.72 30.20
C ALA A 201 -7.10 -15.19 30.09
N ILE A 202 -6.89 -14.52 31.20
CA ILE A 202 -6.60 -13.09 31.25
C ILE A 202 -5.10 -12.93 31.15
N VAL A 203 -4.65 -12.19 30.13
CA VAL A 203 -3.24 -11.97 29.83
C VAL A 203 -2.84 -10.52 30.05
N ASP A 204 -1.55 -10.25 30.16
CA ASP A 204 -0.95 -8.92 30.35
C ASP A 204 -0.84 -8.10 29.04
N ALA A 205 -1.59 -8.46 28.00
CA ALA A 205 -1.68 -7.74 26.76
C ALA A 205 -3.14 -7.41 26.42
N GLY A 206 -3.36 -6.27 25.77
CA GLY A 206 -4.67 -5.78 25.41
C GLY A 206 -4.73 -5.20 23.98
N MET A 207 -5.81 -4.48 23.68
CA MET A 207 -6.01 -3.84 22.37
C MET A 207 -4.93 -2.81 22.02
N ASN A 208 -4.31 -2.17 23.00
CA ASN A 208 -3.20 -1.24 22.84
C ASN A 208 -1.93 -1.93 22.33
N ASP A 209 -1.76 -3.23 22.63
CA ASP A 209 -0.61 -4.02 22.19
C ASP A 209 -0.90 -4.73 20.87
N LEU A 210 -2.12 -5.26 20.70
CA LEU A 210 -2.58 -5.96 19.50
C LEU A 210 -4.03 -5.59 19.16
N ILE A 211 -4.21 -4.52 18.39
CA ILE A 211 -5.54 -3.98 18.04
C ILE A 211 -6.30 -4.84 17.02
N ARG A 212 -5.58 -5.62 16.20
CA ARG A 212 -6.16 -6.31 15.03
C ARG A 212 -7.34 -7.24 15.33
N PRO A 213 -7.36 -8.06 16.40
CA PRO A 213 -8.51 -8.88 16.72
C PRO A 213 -9.79 -8.07 16.94
N SER A 214 -9.68 -6.94 17.64
CA SER A 214 -10.83 -6.09 17.96
C SER A 214 -11.31 -5.25 16.77
N LEU A 215 -10.38 -4.69 15.98
CA LEU A 215 -10.71 -3.75 14.90
C LEU A 215 -11.10 -4.46 13.59
N TYR A 216 -10.49 -5.59 13.30
CA TYR A 216 -10.64 -6.30 12.03
C TYR A 216 -11.21 -7.72 12.17
N GLY A 217 -11.53 -8.17 13.38
CA GLY A 217 -11.87 -9.57 13.61
C GLY A 217 -10.72 -10.53 13.24
N ALA A 218 -9.49 -10.03 13.23
CA ALA A 218 -8.34 -10.79 12.76
C ALA A 218 -8.01 -11.95 13.69
N TRP A 219 -7.78 -13.12 13.10
CA TRP A 219 -7.32 -14.28 13.83
C TRP A 219 -5.78 -14.23 13.98
N HIS A 220 -5.30 -14.65 15.14
CA HIS A 220 -3.89 -14.89 15.40
C HIS A 220 -3.73 -16.23 16.11
N GLN A 221 -2.72 -17.01 15.75
CA GLN A 221 -2.42 -18.26 16.42
C GLN A 221 -1.90 -17.98 17.83
N VAL A 222 -2.49 -18.66 18.80
CA VAL A 222 -2.01 -18.66 20.20
C VAL A 222 -1.36 -20.00 20.48
N MET A 223 -0.14 -19.97 20.99
CA MET A 223 0.62 -21.18 21.33
C MET A 223 1.21 -21.05 22.74
N PRO A 224 1.29 -22.13 23.52
CA PRO A 224 2.05 -22.11 24.76
C PRO A 224 3.55 -21.98 24.46
N VAL A 225 4.28 -21.26 25.33
CA VAL A 225 5.75 -21.14 25.24
C VAL A 225 6.43 -22.45 25.57
N GLU A 226 5.84 -23.21 26.50
CA GLU A 226 6.30 -24.55 26.90
C GLU A 226 5.26 -25.59 26.49
N GLU A 227 5.70 -26.65 25.84
CA GLU A 227 4.85 -27.80 25.58
C GLU A 227 4.68 -28.59 26.89
N HIS A 228 3.47 -28.55 27.45
CA HIS A 228 3.13 -29.46 28.54
C HIS A 228 2.79 -30.83 27.94
N THR A 229 3.72 -31.77 28.03
CA THR A 229 3.42 -33.20 27.81
C THR A 229 2.54 -33.67 28.98
N ASN A 230 1.24 -33.88 28.70
CA ASN A 230 0.33 -34.56 29.63
C ASN A 230 0.71 -36.04 29.79
#